data_3398735df1c8cdac8376f458a2809289
#
_entry.id   3398735df1c8cdac8376f458a2809289
#
_cell.length_a   1.000
_cell.length_b   1.000
_cell.length_c   1.000
_cell.angle_alpha   90.00
_cell.angle_beta   90.00
_cell.angle_gamma   90.00
#
_symmetry.space_group_name_H-M   'P 1'
#
loop_
_entity.id
_entity.type
_entity.pdbx_description
1 polymer ?
#
loop_
_entity_poly.entity_id
_entity_poly.type
_entity_poly.pdbx_seq_one_letter_code
_entity_poly.pdbx_strand_id
1 'polypeptide(L)'
;MSKKQEIVLGFYWFTCFKPAMLLLFFWNTFSVFSAAPVYVKTIDRKPLQLYVNTSNDILLLQKGMLERYTADGIFFQNYGSIYINEHTEIVSVNSFKTILFSPDYGKIIQLDNRLKEIDIIDVNNLGTYLVSCVGSSYDNNFLWLYDAASQRLVKLDKNHTPIFESNTLSLLTQKILQPIQLIESGVLLYLLDEKNGIFVFDNQGNFIKNIPIESLKNIQIIDSKIYYAKGNEVYSYDQLTFLETRYTATPNLQQIHIGKAIVCGTNKDGFVEIWKF
;
A
#
# COMPACT_ATOMS: atom_id res chain seq x y z
N MET A 1 -28.30 -94.71 -7.26
CA MET A 1 -29.48 -94.26 -8.02
C MET A 1 -30.02 -93.03 -7.38
N SER A 2 -29.77 -91.90 -7.93
CA SER A 2 -30.08 -90.58 -7.34
C SER A 2 -30.89 -89.75 -8.33
N LYS A 3 -32.06 -89.27 -7.89
CA LYS A 3 -32.91 -88.37 -8.61
C LYS A 3 -32.42 -86.94 -8.48
N LYS A 4 -32.23 -86.28 -9.61
CA LYS A 4 -32.00 -84.82 -9.67
C LYS A 4 -33.39 -84.14 -9.53
N GLN A 5 -33.45 -83.17 -8.64
CA GLN A 5 -34.50 -82.16 -8.61
C GLN A 5 -33.97 -80.86 -9.24
N GLU A 6 -34.65 -80.41 -10.26
CA GLU A 6 -34.44 -79.05 -10.84
C GLU A 6 -35.21 -78.03 -10.03
N ILE A 7 -34.49 -76.98 -9.65
CA ILE A 7 -35.08 -75.80 -9.02
C ILE A 7 -35.11 -74.68 -10.07
N VAL A 8 -36.34 -74.29 -10.42
CA VAL A 8 -36.59 -73.13 -11.29
C VAL A 8 -36.48 -71.87 -10.49
N LEU A 9 -35.49 -71.07 -10.80
CA LEU A 9 -35.29 -69.72 -10.23
C LEU A 9 -36.07 -68.70 -11.10
N GLY A 10 -37.12 -68.13 -10.52
CA GLY A 10 -37.86 -67.03 -11.11
C GLY A 10 -37.07 -65.71 -10.92
N PHE A 11 -36.80 -65.05 -12.05
CA PHE A 11 -36.22 -63.72 -12.05
C PHE A 11 -37.34 -62.71 -11.77
N TYR A 12 -37.26 -62.05 -10.58
CA TYR A 12 -38.01 -60.83 -10.32
C TYR A 12 -37.11 -59.63 -10.69
N TRP A 13 -37.52 -58.87 -11.70
CA TRP A 13 -36.97 -57.59 -12.05
C TRP A 13 -37.48 -56.54 -11.07
N PHE A 14 -36.64 -56.12 -10.12
CA PHE A 14 -36.85 -54.92 -9.35
C PHE A 14 -36.17 -53.75 -10.07
N THR A 15 -36.97 -52.91 -10.72
CA THR A 15 -36.54 -51.62 -11.24
C THR A 15 -36.39 -50.67 -10.06
N CYS A 16 -35.14 -50.50 -9.59
CA CYS A 16 -34.78 -49.46 -8.61
C CYS A 16 -34.68 -48.11 -9.31
N PHE A 17 -35.74 -47.31 -9.22
CA PHE A 17 -35.68 -45.87 -9.53
C PHE A 17 -34.86 -45.21 -8.41
N LYS A 18 -33.63 -44.76 -8.70
CA LYS A 18 -32.89 -43.85 -7.85
C LYS A 18 -33.34 -42.42 -8.17
N PRO A 19 -33.90 -41.65 -7.22
CA PRO A 19 -34.09 -40.21 -7.42
C PRO A 19 -32.71 -39.55 -7.47
N ALA A 20 -32.34 -39.00 -8.62
CA ALA A 20 -31.20 -38.10 -8.75
C ALA A 20 -31.49 -36.84 -7.92
N MET A 21 -30.93 -36.75 -6.74
CA MET A 21 -30.98 -35.58 -5.91
C MET A 21 -30.09 -34.51 -6.55
N LEU A 22 -30.70 -33.63 -7.35
CA LEU A 22 -30.04 -32.47 -7.95
C LEU A 22 -29.74 -31.46 -6.84
N LEU A 23 -28.54 -31.54 -6.28
CA LEU A 23 -28.00 -30.50 -5.39
C LEU A 23 -27.73 -29.24 -6.24
N LEU A 24 -28.73 -28.38 -6.32
CA LEU A 24 -28.57 -27.02 -6.79
C LEU A 24 -27.69 -26.26 -5.75
N PHE A 25 -26.38 -26.22 -6.00
CA PHE A 25 -25.50 -25.27 -5.34
C PHE A 25 -25.92 -23.88 -5.81
N PHE A 26 -26.74 -23.20 -5.02
CA PHE A 26 -26.89 -21.75 -5.11
C PHE A 26 -25.56 -21.14 -4.69
N TRP A 27 -24.71 -20.83 -5.65
CA TRP A 27 -23.56 -19.96 -5.47
C TRP A 27 -24.11 -18.55 -5.22
N ASN A 28 -24.38 -18.25 -3.95
CA ASN A 28 -24.59 -16.88 -3.53
C ASN A 28 -23.26 -16.15 -3.72
N THR A 29 -23.07 -15.53 -4.87
CA THR A 29 -22.07 -14.49 -5.04
C THR A 29 -22.52 -13.32 -4.17
N PHE A 30 -22.06 -13.29 -2.93
CA PHE A 30 -22.09 -12.08 -2.14
C PHE A 30 -21.17 -11.07 -2.82
N SER A 31 -21.72 -10.28 -3.73
CA SER A 31 -21.11 -9.04 -4.16
C SER A 31 -21.09 -8.15 -2.91
N VAL A 32 -19.95 -8.03 -2.26
CA VAL A 32 -19.73 -6.98 -1.27
C VAL A 32 -19.77 -5.67 -2.06
N PHE A 33 -20.96 -5.12 -2.22
CA PHE A 33 -21.12 -3.75 -2.70
C PHE A 33 -20.57 -2.85 -1.58
N SER A 34 -19.32 -2.40 -1.73
CA SER A 34 -18.91 -1.19 -1.04
C SER A 34 -19.87 -0.09 -1.50
N ALA A 35 -20.51 0.58 -0.56
CA ALA A 35 -21.37 1.72 -0.87
C ALA A 35 -20.55 2.71 -1.73
N ALA A 36 -21.17 3.26 -2.77
CA ALA A 36 -20.50 4.25 -3.59
C ALA A 36 -20.10 5.43 -2.71
N PRO A 37 -18.88 5.95 -2.81
CA PRO A 37 -18.43 7.04 -1.96
C PRO A 37 -19.26 8.30 -2.24
N VAL A 38 -19.60 9.03 -1.18
CA VAL A 38 -20.40 10.25 -1.22
C VAL A 38 -19.46 11.47 -1.20
N TYR A 39 -19.65 12.39 -2.12
CA TYR A 39 -18.90 13.65 -2.14
C TYR A 39 -19.10 14.45 -0.87
N VAL A 40 -18.00 14.95 -0.31
CA VAL A 40 -17.99 15.77 0.90
C VAL A 40 -17.65 17.22 0.56
N LYS A 41 -16.47 17.44 -0.04
CA LYS A 41 -15.94 18.80 -0.23
C LYS A 41 -14.78 18.81 -1.23
N THR A 42 -14.59 19.98 -1.85
CA THR A 42 -13.35 20.31 -2.55
C THR A 42 -12.49 21.24 -1.68
N ILE A 43 -11.22 20.92 -1.50
CA ILE A 43 -10.22 21.82 -0.93
C ILE A 43 -9.60 22.60 -2.09
N ASP A 44 -9.62 23.94 -2.00
CA ASP A 44 -9.01 24.84 -2.99
C ASP A 44 -7.48 24.84 -2.84
N ARG A 45 -6.88 23.74 -3.19
CA ARG A 45 -5.44 23.49 -3.20
C ARG A 45 -5.07 22.56 -4.35
N LYS A 46 -3.92 22.85 -4.98
CA LYS A 46 -3.33 22.04 -6.05
C LYS A 46 -2.00 21.46 -5.55
N PRO A 47 -2.01 20.35 -4.83
CA PRO A 47 -0.81 19.81 -4.24
C PRO A 47 0.11 19.17 -5.28
N LEU A 48 1.42 19.16 -4.98
CA LEU A 48 2.42 18.35 -5.67
C LEU A 48 2.20 16.86 -5.35
N GLN A 49 1.90 16.58 -4.08
CA GLN A 49 1.57 15.25 -3.59
C GLN A 49 0.44 15.33 -2.57
N LEU A 50 -0.47 14.39 -2.65
CA LEU A 50 -1.54 14.12 -1.69
C LEU A 50 -1.20 12.85 -0.91
N TYR A 51 -1.50 12.83 0.38
CA TYR A 51 -1.43 11.64 1.22
C TYR A 51 -2.62 11.59 2.18
N VAL A 52 -3.16 10.40 2.41
CA VAL A 52 -4.20 10.16 3.44
C VAL A 52 -3.69 9.11 4.41
N ASN A 53 -3.69 9.43 5.70
CA ASN A 53 -3.24 8.50 6.72
C ASN A 53 -4.39 7.59 7.22
N THR A 54 -4.06 6.61 8.04
CA THR A 54 -5.02 5.67 8.62
C THR A 54 -6.03 6.31 9.59
N SER A 55 -5.77 7.53 10.06
CA SER A 55 -6.71 8.33 10.87
C SER A 55 -7.62 9.22 10.02
N ASN A 56 -7.54 9.11 8.69
CA ASN A 56 -8.24 9.94 7.71
C ASN A 56 -7.81 11.43 7.68
N ASP A 57 -6.62 11.75 8.22
CA ASP A 57 -6.06 13.07 7.97
C ASP A 57 -5.52 13.16 6.54
N ILE A 58 -5.70 14.31 5.94
CA ILE A 58 -5.28 14.61 4.59
C ILE A 58 -4.06 15.52 4.66
N LEU A 59 -2.96 15.09 4.06
CA LEU A 59 -1.74 15.88 3.93
C LEU A 59 -1.55 16.30 2.50
N LEU A 60 -1.30 17.58 2.29
CA LEU A 60 -1.08 18.19 0.99
C LEU A 60 0.31 18.80 0.97
N LEU A 61 1.19 18.23 0.14
CA LEU A 61 2.51 18.78 -0.09
C LEU A 61 2.43 19.82 -1.19
N GLN A 62 2.93 21.01 -0.89
CA GLN A 62 3.07 22.10 -1.83
C GLN A 62 4.53 22.57 -1.86
N LYS A 63 4.89 23.41 -2.81
CA LYS A 63 6.23 24.00 -2.85
C LYS A 63 6.48 24.80 -1.58
N GLY A 64 7.50 24.41 -0.81
CA GLY A 64 7.89 25.08 0.44
C GLY A 64 7.04 24.73 1.66
N MET A 65 5.97 23.93 1.53
CA MET A 65 5.02 23.75 2.63
C MET A 65 4.29 22.40 2.58
N LEU A 66 4.08 21.83 3.78
CA LEU A 66 3.15 20.73 4.02
C LEU A 66 1.95 21.26 4.79
N GLU A 67 0.74 21.00 4.32
CA GLU A 67 -0.52 21.33 4.99
C GLU A 67 -1.24 20.07 5.45
N ARG A 68 -1.90 20.13 6.62
CA ARG A 68 -2.73 19.04 7.15
C ARG A 68 -4.18 19.49 7.30
N TYR A 69 -5.08 18.64 6.88
CA TYR A 69 -6.54 18.81 6.95
C TYR A 69 -7.19 17.62 7.63
N THR A 70 -8.35 17.85 8.23
CA THR A 70 -9.21 16.77 8.75
C THR A 70 -9.90 16.03 7.61
N ALA A 71 -10.55 14.90 7.93
CA ALA A 71 -11.40 14.15 7.01
C ALA A 71 -12.55 14.96 6.39
N ASP A 72 -12.96 16.05 7.02
CA ASP A 72 -13.99 16.98 6.53
C ASP A 72 -13.41 18.15 5.71
N GLY A 73 -12.12 18.11 5.42
CA GLY A 73 -11.42 19.14 4.67
C GLY A 73 -11.27 20.46 5.43
N ILE A 74 -11.25 20.42 6.76
CA ILE A 74 -10.96 21.58 7.60
C ILE A 74 -9.46 21.67 7.79
N PHE A 75 -8.88 22.83 7.46
CA PHE A 75 -7.46 23.09 7.70
C PHE A 75 -7.12 22.94 9.18
N PHE A 76 -6.06 22.21 9.47
CA PHE A 76 -5.61 21.98 10.85
C PHE A 76 -4.31 22.71 11.15
N GLN A 77 -3.27 22.48 10.32
CA GLN A 77 -1.93 23.03 10.54
C GLN A 77 -1.07 22.95 9.28
N ASN A 78 0.04 23.70 9.27
CA ASN A 78 1.07 23.59 8.25
C ASN A 78 2.49 23.55 8.84
N TYR A 79 3.42 23.11 8.01
CA TYR A 79 4.87 23.18 8.25
C TYR A 79 5.54 23.72 6.98
N GLY A 80 6.35 24.77 7.13
CA GLY A 80 7.12 25.37 6.06
C GLY A 80 8.61 25.09 6.21
N SER A 81 9.30 24.75 5.11
CA SER A 81 10.75 24.54 5.11
C SER A 81 11.34 24.84 3.74
N ILE A 82 12.56 25.42 3.74
CA ILE A 82 13.34 25.63 2.52
C ILE A 82 13.76 24.32 1.84
N TYR A 83 13.71 23.22 2.57
CA TYR A 83 14.03 21.88 2.04
C TYR A 83 12.85 21.22 1.33
N ILE A 84 11.65 21.82 1.35
CA ILE A 84 10.49 21.30 0.63
C ILE A 84 10.46 21.88 -0.77
N ASN A 85 10.57 21.02 -1.78
CA ASN A 85 10.49 21.39 -3.20
C ASN A 85 9.58 20.42 -3.98
N GLU A 86 9.59 20.51 -5.30
CA GLU A 86 8.77 19.67 -6.19
C GLU A 86 9.14 18.18 -6.18
N HIS A 87 10.34 17.81 -5.74
CA HIS A 87 10.80 16.42 -5.63
C HIS A 87 10.70 15.87 -4.20
N THR A 88 10.24 16.68 -3.25
CA THR A 88 10.01 16.21 -1.89
C THR A 88 8.86 15.22 -1.85
N GLU A 89 9.01 14.17 -1.07
CA GLU A 89 8.04 13.08 -0.93
C GLU A 89 7.50 12.98 0.49
N ILE A 90 6.20 12.70 0.63
CA ILE A 90 5.61 12.27 1.89
C ILE A 90 5.86 10.76 2.00
N VAL A 91 6.82 10.37 2.84
CA VAL A 91 7.28 8.99 2.99
C VAL A 91 6.31 8.17 3.85
N SER A 92 5.93 8.72 4.99
CA SER A 92 5.10 8.02 5.97
C SER A 92 4.34 9.03 6.82
N VAL A 93 3.10 8.70 7.11
CA VAL A 93 2.27 9.46 8.04
C VAL A 93 1.50 8.48 8.91
N ASN A 94 1.80 8.50 10.19
CA ASN A 94 1.05 7.76 11.19
C ASN A 94 0.56 8.70 12.30
N SER A 95 -0.05 8.14 13.34
CA SER A 95 -0.64 8.93 14.42
C SER A 95 0.38 9.73 15.24
N PHE A 96 1.66 9.45 15.12
CA PHE A 96 2.72 10.06 15.92
C PHE A 96 3.71 10.88 15.12
N LYS A 97 3.97 10.49 13.88
CA LYS A 97 5.07 11.03 13.08
C LYS A 97 4.70 11.19 11.61
N THR A 98 5.16 12.28 11.01
CA THR A 98 5.18 12.51 9.57
C THR A 98 6.63 12.56 9.12
N ILE A 99 6.97 11.83 8.08
CA ILE A 99 8.32 11.82 7.50
C ILE A 99 8.25 12.32 6.07
N LEU A 100 9.07 13.32 5.76
CA LEU A 100 9.30 13.81 4.41
C LEU A 100 10.73 13.44 3.99
N PHE A 101 10.90 13.13 2.73
CA PHE A 101 12.22 12.97 2.12
C PHE A 101 12.39 13.97 0.97
N SER A 102 13.47 14.74 1.04
CA SER A 102 13.85 15.72 0.04
C SER A 102 15.16 15.28 -0.62
N PRO A 103 15.07 14.52 -1.72
CA PRO A 103 16.26 13.94 -2.37
C PRO A 103 17.24 14.98 -2.86
N ASP A 104 16.77 16.10 -3.42
CA ASP A 104 17.64 17.16 -3.94
C ASP A 104 18.51 17.82 -2.87
N TYR A 105 18.01 17.88 -1.65
CA TYR A 105 18.75 18.44 -0.50
C TYR A 105 19.42 17.35 0.35
N GLY A 106 19.13 16.07 0.06
CA GLY A 106 19.59 14.96 0.88
C GLY A 106 19.06 15.05 2.33
N LYS A 107 17.82 15.48 2.53
CA LYS A 107 17.22 15.67 3.86
C LYS A 107 16.04 14.75 4.10
N ILE A 108 16.01 14.12 5.28
CA ILE A 108 14.84 13.46 5.84
C ILE A 108 14.33 14.33 6.97
N ILE A 109 13.11 14.83 6.84
CA ILE A 109 12.48 15.71 7.81
C ILE A 109 11.49 14.89 8.63
N GLN A 110 11.62 14.89 9.94
CA GLN A 110 10.71 14.22 10.85
C GLN A 110 9.89 15.25 11.62
N LEU A 111 8.58 15.13 11.54
CA LEU A 111 7.62 16.00 12.20
C LEU A 111 6.76 15.19 13.17
N ASP A 112 6.34 15.81 14.28
CA ASP A 112 5.36 15.23 15.18
C ASP A 112 3.93 15.27 14.62
N ASN A 113 2.95 14.79 15.37
CA ASN A 113 1.54 14.80 14.99
C ASN A 113 0.91 16.19 14.88
N ARG A 114 1.63 17.24 15.29
CA ARG A 114 1.25 18.67 15.14
C ARG A 114 2.10 19.37 14.09
N LEU A 115 2.78 18.62 13.25
CA LEU A 115 3.71 19.12 12.24
C LEU A 115 4.83 20.03 12.83
N LYS A 116 5.22 19.81 14.10
CA LYS A 116 6.43 20.42 14.66
C LYS A 116 7.62 19.56 14.28
N GLU A 117 8.71 20.23 13.92
CA GLU A 117 9.95 19.57 13.60
C GLU A 117 10.50 18.83 14.83
N ILE A 118 10.77 17.54 14.66
CA ILE A 118 11.45 16.68 15.63
C ILE A 118 12.93 16.66 15.29
N ASP A 119 13.24 16.47 13.99
CA ASP A 119 14.59 16.22 13.52
C ASP A 119 14.71 16.44 12.02
N ILE A 120 15.91 16.85 11.57
CA ILE A 120 16.31 16.88 10.15
C ILE A 120 17.61 16.10 9.99
N ILE A 121 17.49 14.95 9.33
CA ILE A 121 18.62 14.07 9.08
C ILE A 121 19.24 14.43 7.73
N ASP A 122 20.55 14.70 7.72
CA ASP A 122 21.31 14.84 6.50
C ASP A 122 21.80 13.47 6.03
N VAL A 123 21.25 12.95 4.95
CA VAL A 123 21.65 11.64 4.43
C VAL A 123 23.10 11.59 3.95
N ASN A 124 23.68 12.74 3.60
CA ASN A 124 25.09 12.81 3.21
C ASN A 124 26.04 12.57 4.40
N ASN A 125 25.54 12.71 5.63
CA ASN A 125 26.32 12.43 6.85
C ASN A 125 26.16 10.98 7.34
N LEU A 126 25.32 10.16 6.70
CA LEU A 126 25.08 8.76 7.08
C LEU A 126 26.15 7.80 6.53
N GLY A 127 27.10 8.28 5.75
CA GLY A 127 28.13 7.48 5.11
C GLY A 127 28.17 7.68 3.59
N THR A 128 28.48 6.62 2.85
CA THR A 128 28.64 6.66 1.38
C THR A 128 27.37 6.23 0.63
N TYR A 129 26.20 6.32 1.24
CA TYR A 129 24.93 5.87 0.63
C TYR A 129 24.40 6.87 -0.39
N LEU A 130 23.99 6.36 -1.54
CA LEU A 130 23.17 7.09 -2.51
C LEU A 130 21.70 6.79 -2.23
N VAL A 131 21.11 7.50 -1.26
CA VAL A 131 19.74 7.28 -0.84
C VAL A 131 18.76 7.75 -1.90
N SER A 132 17.97 6.83 -2.45
CA SER A 132 16.94 7.14 -3.45
C SER A 132 15.52 6.87 -2.98
N CYS A 133 15.33 6.14 -1.88
CA CYS A 133 14.03 5.90 -1.31
C CYS A 133 14.16 5.73 0.22
N VAL A 134 13.17 6.22 0.95
CA VAL A 134 13.13 6.19 2.41
C VAL A 134 11.82 5.57 2.87
N GLY A 135 11.83 4.85 3.98
CA GLY A 135 10.66 4.32 4.66
C GLY A 135 10.80 4.42 6.18
N SER A 136 9.70 4.43 6.91
CA SER A 136 9.74 4.29 8.38
C SER A 136 9.43 2.87 8.79
N SER A 137 9.98 2.43 9.92
CA SER A 137 9.54 1.19 10.55
C SER A 137 8.13 1.32 11.10
N TYR A 138 7.46 0.19 11.25
CA TYR A 138 6.09 0.12 11.77
C TYR A 138 5.97 0.74 13.17
N ASP A 139 6.97 0.56 14.02
CA ASP A 139 7.04 1.11 15.38
C ASP A 139 7.63 2.53 15.46
N ASN A 140 8.02 3.12 14.33
CA ASN A 140 8.63 4.47 14.21
C ASN A 140 9.97 4.66 14.92
N ASN A 141 10.62 3.59 15.35
CA ASN A 141 11.93 3.66 16.01
C ASN A 141 13.10 3.58 15.03
N PHE A 142 12.84 3.15 13.80
CA PHE A 142 13.84 2.93 12.77
C PHE A 142 13.47 3.62 11.47
N LEU A 143 14.46 3.91 10.66
CA LEU A 143 14.29 4.32 9.27
C LEU A 143 14.85 3.24 8.35
N TRP A 144 14.17 3.02 7.24
CA TRP A 144 14.67 2.25 6.14
C TRP A 144 15.14 3.18 5.03
N LEU A 145 16.28 2.87 4.47
CA LEU A 145 16.83 3.53 3.29
C LEU A 145 17.04 2.49 2.19
N TYR A 146 16.85 2.89 0.95
CA TYR A 146 17.37 2.16 -0.18
C TYR A 146 18.58 2.89 -0.74
N ASP A 147 19.74 2.23 -0.67
CA ASP A 147 20.98 2.70 -1.30
C ASP A 147 21.02 2.24 -2.76
N ALA A 148 20.86 3.18 -3.67
CA ALA A 148 20.84 2.90 -5.10
C ALA A 148 22.23 2.51 -5.66
N ALA A 149 23.31 2.91 -5.00
CA ALA A 149 24.67 2.57 -5.44
C ALA A 149 24.99 1.10 -5.21
N SER A 150 24.72 0.59 -4.01
CA SER A 150 24.95 -0.82 -3.66
C SER A 150 23.74 -1.72 -3.89
N GLN A 151 22.57 -1.12 -4.21
CA GLN A 151 21.28 -1.80 -4.35
C GLN A 151 20.90 -2.58 -3.08
N ARG A 152 21.03 -1.95 -1.92
CA ARG A 152 20.76 -2.54 -0.62
C ARG A 152 19.73 -1.77 0.17
N LEU A 153 19.05 -2.49 1.03
CA LEU A 153 18.25 -1.92 2.12
C LEU A 153 19.17 -1.69 3.31
N VAL A 154 19.06 -0.51 3.90
CA VAL A 154 19.80 -0.13 5.11
C VAL A 154 18.77 0.26 6.16
N LYS A 155 18.93 -0.26 7.39
CA LYS A 155 18.08 0.11 8.53
C LYS A 155 18.88 0.95 9.49
N LEU A 156 18.36 2.12 9.85
CA LEU A 156 18.96 3.04 10.81
C LEU A 156 18.20 2.97 12.14
N ASP A 157 18.93 3.06 13.24
CA ASP A 157 18.35 3.24 14.57
C ASP A 157 17.93 4.71 14.81
N LYS A 158 17.41 5.00 16.01
CA LYS A 158 17.01 6.35 16.43
C LYS A 158 18.16 7.37 16.51
N ASN A 159 19.42 6.91 16.55
CA ASN A 159 20.61 7.75 16.53
C ASN A 159 21.17 7.88 15.10
N HIS A 160 20.42 7.44 14.10
CA HIS A 160 20.77 7.40 12.68
C HIS A 160 22.00 6.52 12.37
N THR A 161 22.27 5.55 13.25
CA THR A 161 23.36 4.59 13.05
C THR A 161 22.84 3.41 12.24
N PRO A 162 23.54 2.98 11.17
CA PRO A 162 23.21 1.76 10.46
C PRO A 162 23.33 0.54 11.38
N ILE A 163 22.23 -0.17 11.57
CA ILE A 163 22.17 -1.39 12.39
C ILE A 163 21.99 -2.66 11.55
N PHE A 164 21.63 -2.49 10.29
CA PHE A 164 21.43 -3.59 9.38
C PHE A 164 21.62 -3.12 7.92
N GLU A 165 22.25 -3.99 7.12
CA GLU A 165 22.30 -3.88 5.66
C GLU A 165 21.92 -5.22 5.04
N SER A 166 21.05 -5.20 4.03
CA SER A 166 20.67 -6.40 3.30
C SER A 166 21.77 -6.88 2.36
N ASN A 167 21.62 -8.07 1.84
CA ASN A 167 22.33 -8.47 0.62
C ASN A 167 21.88 -7.58 -0.55
N THR A 168 22.68 -7.54 -1.62
CA THR A 168 22.34 -6.80 -2.83
C THR A 168 21.04 -7.32 -3.43
N LEU A 169 20.04 -6.45 -3.55
CA LEU A 169 18.68 -6.85 -3.93
C LEU A 169 18.61 -7.44 -5.34
N SER A 170 19.44 -6.97 -6.28
CA SER A 170 19.48 -7.54 -7.63
C SER A 170 19.93 -9.01 -7.65
N LEU A 171 20.74 -9.45 -6.69
CA LEU A 171 21.08 -10.86 -6.53
C LEU A 171 19.93 -11.68 -5.98
N LEU A 172 19.13 -11.10 -5.07
CA LEU A 172 17.98 -11.77 -4.46
C LEU A 172 16.78 -11.85 -5.42
N THR A 173 16.54 -10.78 -6.16
CA THR A 173 15.33 -10.62 -6.99
C THR A 173 15.56 -10.90 -8.47
N GLN A 174 16.82 -11.05 -8.89
CA GLN A 174 17.25 -11.16 -10.27
C GLN A 174 16.83 -9.97 -11.14
N LYS A 175 16.61 -8.78 -10.51
CA LYS A 175 16.21 -7.54 -11.15
C LYS A 175 16.95 -6.36 -10.54
N ILE A 176 17.31 -5.38 -11.37
CA ILE A 176 17.79 -4.09 -10.91
C ILE A 176 16.56 -3.25 -10.54
N LEU A 177 16.42 -2.91 -9.27
CA LEU A 177 15.27 -2.19 -8.75
C LEU A 177 15.51 -0.67 -8.74
N GLN A 178 14.45 0.07 -9.06
CA GLN A 178 14.37 1.52 -8.93
C GLN A 178 13.13 1.86 -8.07
N PRO A 179 13.21 1.62 -6.76
CA PRO A 179 12.07 1.79 -5.91
C PRO A 179 11.67 3.27 -5.78
N ILE A 180 10.36 3.48 -5.81
CA ILE A 180 9.74 4.79 -5.61
C ILE A 180 9.00 4.87 -4.27
N GLN A 181 8.82 3.75 -3.57
CA GLN A 181 8.17 3.74 -2.26
C GLN A 181 8.64 2.55 -1.44
N LEU A 182 8.80 2.77 -0.13
CA LEU A 182 9.24 1.77 0.85
C LEU A 182 8.33 1.86 2.08
N ILE A 183 7.62 0.77 2.40
CA ILE A 183 6.66 0.72 3.50
C ILE A 183 6.92 -0.52 4.35
N GLU A 184 7.19 -0.34 5.65
CA GLU A 184 7.13 -1.46 6.60
C GLU A 184 5.72 -1.52 7.22
N SER A 185 5.09 -2.68 7.18
CA SER A 185 3.80 -2.95 7.82
C SER A 185 3.85 -4.30 8.54
N GLY A 186 3.77 -4.25 9.86
CA GLY A 186 3.98 -5.42 10.71
C GLY A 186 5.40 -5.96 10.56
N VAL A 187 5.52 -7.20 10.11
CA VAL A 187 6.82 -7.89 9.91
C VAL A 187 7.28 -7.89 8.44
N LEU A 188 6.55 -7.21 7.55
CA LEU A 188 6.82 -7.18 6.12
C LEU A 188 7.25 -5.79 5.67
N LEU A 189 8.19 -5.78 4.74
CA LEU A 189 8.68 -4.59 4.06
C LEU A 189 8.30 -4.67 2.59
N TYR A 190 7.63 -3.63 2.09
CA TYR A 190 7.16 -3.52 0.72
C TYR A 190 7.98 -2.48 -0.02
N LEU A 191 8.54 -2.87 -1.13
CA LEU A 191 9.30 -2.02 -2.03
C LEU A 191 8.54 -1.92 -3.35
N LEU A 192 8.02 -0.75 -3.67
CA LEU A 192 7.34 -0.50 -4.93
C LEU A 192 8.34 -0.05 -5.99
N ASP A 193 8.43 -0.82 -7.05
CA ASP A 193 9.11 -0.47 -8.30
C ASP A 193 8.09 -0.33 -9.41
N GLU A 194 8.01 0.83 -10.05
CA GLU A 194 6.97 1.12 -11.05
C GLU A 194 6.99 0.14 -12.22
N LYS A 195 8.17 -0.34 -12.62
CA LYS A 195 8.36 -1.22 -13.78
C LYS A 195 8.22 -2.70 -13.44
N ASN A 196 8.58 -3.06 -12.20
CA ASN A 196 8.72 -4.45 -11.80
C ASN A 196 7.66 -4.92 -10.81
N GLY A 197 6.81 -4.02 -10.29
CA GLY A 197 5.78 -4.34 -9.32
C GLY A 197 6.22 -4.16 -7.87
N ILE A 198 5.62 -4.93 -6.96
CA ILE A 198 5.82 -4.80 -5.52
C ILE A 198 6.68 -5.96 -5.04
N PHE A 199 7.84 -5.67 -4.48
CA PHE A 199 8.72 -6.65 -3.85
C PHE A 199 8.48 -6.69 -2.35
N VAL A 200 8.29 -7.88 -1.82
CA VAL A 200 8.01 -8.10 -0.40
C VAL A 200 9.22 -8.78 0.23
N PHE A 201 9.68 -8.20 1.33
CA PHE A 201 10.76 -8.71 2.17
C PHE A 201 10.24 -8.89 3.59
N ASP A 202 10.94 -9.67 4.41
CA ASP A 202 10.74 -9.62 5.85
C ASP A 202 11.49 -8.41 6.45
N ASN A 203 11.28 -8.16 7.74
CA ASN A 203 11.95 -7.07 8.47
C ASN A 203 13.44 -7.31 8.73
N GLN A 204 13.99 -8.43 8.25
CA GLN A 204 15.41 -8.76 8.20
C GLN A 204 15.98 -8.65 6.79
N GLY A 205 15.20 -8.10 5.83
CA GLY A 205 15.64 -7.88 4.45
C GLY A 205 15.72 -9.13 3.59
N ASN A 206 15.16 -10.26 4.02
CA ASN A 206 15.10 -11.46 3.20
C ASN A 206 13.96 -11.33 2.17
N PHE A 207 14.25 -11.64 0.92
CA PHE A 207 13.24 -11.60 -0.15
C PHE A 207 12.21 -12.73 0.04
N ILE A 208 10.93 -12.38 0.00
CA ILE A 208 9.82 -13.33 0.15
C ILE A 208 9.15 -13.58 -1.22
N LYS A 209 8.70 -12.52 -1.88
CA LYS A 209 7.95 -12.63 -3.15
C LYS A 209 7.94 -11.34 -3.95
N ASN A 210 7.64 -11.47 -5.24
CA ASN A 210 7.25 -10.35 -6.09
C ASN A 210 5.75 -10.44 -6.40
N ILE A 211 5.03 -9.32 -6.29
CA ILE A 211 3.65 -9.15 -6.73
C ILE A 211 3.72 -8.33 -8.03
N PRO A 212 3.49 -8.94 -9.21
CA PRO A 212 3.77 -8.32 -10.50
C PRO A 212 2.65 -7.36 -10.94
N ILE A 213 2.35 -6.36 -10.13
CA ILE A 213 1.41 -5.29 -10.45
C ILE A 213 2.22 -4.05 -10.81
N GLU A 214 2.39 -3.85 -12.11
CA GLU A 214 3.25 -2.80 -12.67
C GLU A 214 2.50 -1.47 -12.86
N SER A 215 3.27 -0.42 -13.16
CA SER A 215 2.77 0.94 -13.47
C SER A 215 2.02 1.61 -12.32
N LEU A 216 2.25 1.16 -11.09
CA LEU A 216 1.70 1.81 -9.90
C LEU A 216 2.57 3.00 -9.51
N LYS A 217 1.93 4.12 -9.14
CA LYS A 217 2.60 5.33 -8.64
C LYS A 217 2.72 5.36 -7.12
N ASN A 218 1.81 4.70 -6.43
CA ASN A 218 1.83 4.53 -4.98
C ASN A 218 1.05 3.29 -4.58
N ILE A 219 1.35 2.80 -3.39
CA ILE A 219 0.58 1.77 -2.69
C ILE A 219 0.29 2.23 -1.27
N GLN A 220 -0.78 1.71 -0.68
CA GLN A 220 -1.11 1.88 0.72
C GLN A 220 -1.37 0.51 1.34
N ILE A 221 -0.89 0.32 2.57
CA ILE A 221 -1.12 -0.91 3.31
C ILE A 221 -2.12 -0.61 4.44
N ILE A 222 -3.32 -1.16 4.34
CA ILE A 222 -4.38 -1.00 5.33
C ILE A 222 -4.91 -2.40 5.68
N ASP A 223 -4.91 -2.74 6.96
CA ASP A 223 -5.40 -4.02 7.48
C ASP A 223 -4.85 -5.24 6.68
N SER A 224 -3.53 -5.23 6.42
CA SER A 224 -2.78 -6.28 5.69
C SER A 224 -3.15 -6.43 4.20
N LYS A 225 -3.96 -5.56 3.64
CA LYS A 225 -4.25 -5.48 2.21
C LYS A 225 -3.45 -4.37 1.56
N ILE A 226 -3.07 -4.59 0.31
CA ILE A 226 -2.40 -3.59 -0.52
C ILE A 226 -3.46 -2.88 -1.35
N TYR A 227 -3.58 -1.56 -1.19
CA TYR A 227 -4.47 -0.71 -1.96
C TYR A 227 -3.66 0.12 -2.96
N TYR A 228 -4.21 0.30 -4.14
CA TYR A 228 -3.61 1.09 -5.21
C TYR A 228 -4.65 1.55 -6.21
N ALA A 229 -4.33 2.59 -6.97
CA ALA A 229 -5.18 3.10 -8.02
C ALA A 229 -4.70 2.67 -9.41
N LYS A 230 -5.64 2.30 -10.28
CA LYS A 230 -5.45 2.13 -11.73
C LYS A 230 -6.47 3.00 -12.45
N GLY A 231 -6.02 4.10 -13.04
CA GLY A 231 -6.92 5.12 -13.58
C GLY A 231 -7.84 5.69 -12.49
N ASN A 232 -9.15 5.62 -12.70
CA ASN A 232 -10.17 6.12 -11.76
C ASN A 232 -10.68 5.04 -10.79
N GLU A 233 -10.04 3.91 -10.71
CA GLU A 233 -10.47 2.80 -9.90
C GLU A 233 -9.44 2.48 -8.83
N VAL A 234 -9.95 2.19 -7.63
CA VAL A 234 -9.13 1.71 -6.51
C VAL A 234 -9.31 0.19 -6.42
N TYR A 235 -8.21 -0.49 -6.29
CA TYR A 235 -8.14 -1.93 -6.10
C TYR A 235 -7.55 -2.26 -4.74
N SER A 236 -7.94 -3.40 -4.21
CA SER A 236 -7.30 -4.03 -3.07
C SER A 236 -6.75 -5.40 -3.47
N TYR A 237 -5.52 -5.68 -3.10
CA TYR A 237 -4.90 -6.99 -3.24
C TYR A 237 -4.77 -7.62 -1.85
N ASP A 238 -5.43 -8.75 -1.66
CA ASP A 238 -5.37 -9.52 -0.43
C ASP A 238 -4.17 -10.48 -0.50
N GLN A 239 -3.26 -10.36 0.45
CA GLN A 239 -2.01 -11.11 0.44
C GLN A 239 -2.14 -12.57 0.88
N LEU A 240 -3.24 -12.93 1.53
CA LEU A 240 -3.52 -14.29 1.99
C LEU A 240 -4.20 -15.11 0.89
N THR A 241 -5.15 -14.49 0.19
CA THR A 241 -5.93 -15.16 -0.85
C THR A 241 -5.38 -14.95 -2.24
N PHE A 242 -4.43 -14.02 -2.41
CA PHE A 242 -3.85 -13.58 -3.69
C PHE A 242 -4.89 -13.00 -4.66
N LEU A 243 -6.03 -12.54 -4.14
CA LEU A 243 -7.10 -11.99 -4.95
C LEU A 243 -6.98 -10.48 -5.05
N GLU A 244 -7.03 -9.99 -6.30
CA GLU A 244 -7.24 -8.59 -6.62
C GLU A 244 -8.74 -8.34 -6.70
N THR A 245 -9.23 -7.35 -5.98
CA THR A 245 -10.65 -6.97 -5.96
C THR A 245 -10.78 -5.48 -6.21
N ARG A 246 -11.70 -5.08 -7.07
CA ARG A 246 -12.07 -3.68 -7.21
C ARG A 246 -12.72 -3.21 -5.91
N TYR A 247 -12.08 -2.25 -5.25
CA TYR A 247 -12.55 -1.72 -3.98
C TYR A 247 -13.62 -0.65 -4.19
N THR A 248 -13.34 0.36 -5.03
CA THR A 248 -14.30 1.40 -5.38
C THR A 248 -13.92 2.06 -6.71
N ALA A 249 -14.88 2.74 -7.33
CA ALA A 249 -14.63 3.67 -8.43
C ALA A 249 -14.73 5.09 -7.92
N THR A 250 -13.83 5.95 -8.37
CA THR A 250 -13.86 7.38 -8.06
C THR A 250 -14.17 8.17 -9.33
N PRO A 251 -14.98 9.24 -9.25
CA PRO A 251 -15.29 10.02 -10.44
C PRO A 251 -14.07 10.85 -10.86
N ASN A 252 -13.32 10.39 -11.88
CA ASN A 252 -12.24 11.12 -12.55
C ASN A 252 -11.19 11.76 -11.64
N LEU A 253 -10.83 11.09 -10.55
CA LEU A 253 -9.76 11.54 -9.66
C LEU A 253 -8.39 11.03 -10.11
N GLN A 254 -7.37 11.83 -9.82
CA GLN A 254 -5.95 11.51 -9.95
C GLN A 254 -5.30 11.54 -8.57
N GLN A 255 -4.07 11.05 -8.44
CA GLN A 255 -3.36 10.96 -7.15
C GLN A 255 -4.24 10.41 -6.02
N ILE A 256 -4.94 9.30 -6.30
CA ILE A 256 -5.93 8.76 -5.38
C ILE A 256 -5.26 8.14 -4.16
N HIS A 257 -5.71 8.55 -2.98
CA HIS A 257 -5.37 7.95 -1.71
C HIS A 257 -6.62 7.60 -0.92
N ILE A 258 -6.56 6.50 -0.17
CA ILE A 258 -7.65 6.06 0.68
C ILE A 258 -7.25 6.12 2.16
N GLY A 259 -8.21 6.49 3.00
CA GLY A 259 -8.18 6.27 4.43
C GLY A 259 -9.15 5.16 4.83
N LYS A 260 -9.39 4.99 6.11
CA LYS A 260 -10.36 4.00 6.60
C LYS A 260 -11.81 4.35 6.24
N ALA A 261 -12.12 5.64 6.17
CA ALA A 261 -13.48 6.14 5.94
C ALA A 261 -13.61 7.10 4.77
N ILE A 262 -12.50 7.46 4.12
CA ILE A 262 -12.49 8.46 3.05
C ILE A 262 -11.65 7.98 1.87
N VAL A 263 -11.97 8.50 0.71
CA VAL A 263 -11.10 8.52 -0.46
C VAL A 263 -10.88 9.97 -0.88
N CYS A 264 -9.64 10.31 -1.18
CA CYS A 264 -9.25 11.62 -1.66
C CYS A 264 -8.45 11.49 -2.94
N GLY A 265 -8.55 12.48 -3.80
CA GLY A 265 -7.76 12.57 -5.01
C GLY A 265 -7.84 13.97 -5.59
N THR A 266 -7.04 14.24 -6.61
CA THR A 266 -7.15 15.51 -7.33
C THR A 266 -8.09 15.36 -8.53
N ASN A 267 -8.98 16.32 -8.73
CA ASN A 267 -9.84 16.36 -9.91
C ASN A 267 -9.05 16.82 -11.16
N LYS A 268 -9.69 16.88 -12.31
CA LYS A 268 -9.10 17.30 -13.59
C LYS A 268 -8.46 18.69 -13.56
N ASP A 269 -8.94 19.57 -12.68
CA ASP A 269 -8.43 20.93 -12.53
C ASP A 269 -7.29 21.01 -11.50
N GLY A 270 -6.94 19.85 -10.87
CA GLY A 270 -5.88 19.68 -9.88
C GLY A 270 -6.30 19.98 -8.44
N PHE A 271 -7.57 20.30 -8.17
CA PHE A 271 -8.08 20.55 -6.82
C PHE A 271 -8.37 19.22 -6.09
N VAL A 272 -8.17 19.23 -4.78
CA VAL A 272 -8.39 18.05 -3.95
C VAL A 272 -9.87 17.85 -3.66
N GLU A 273 -10.41 16.68 -3.95
CA GLU A 273 -11.76 16.27 -3.59
C GLU A 273 -11.75 15.17 -2.52
N ILE A 274 -12.70 15.29 -1.60
CA ILE A 274 -12.92 14.35 -0.50
C ILE A 274 -14.25 13.64 -0.70
N TRP A 275 -14.22 12.32 -0.57
CA TRP A 275 -15.37 11.44 -0.67
C TRP A 275 -15.39 10.51 0.54
N LYS A 276 -16.57 10.20 1.14
CA LYS A 276 -16.75 9.27 2.27
C LYS A 276 -17.45 7.99 1.83
N PHE A 277 -17.07 6.89 2.47
CA PHE A 277 -17.72 5.58 2.33
C PHE A 277 -18.91 5.44 3.28
#